data_2b0765053a06e29ea2d3b217dbb089d7
#
_entry.id   2b0765053a06e29ea2d3b217dbb089d7
#
_cell.length_a   1.000
_cell.length_b   1.000
_cell.length_c   1.000
_cell.angle_alpha   90.00
_cell.angle_beta   90.00
_cell.angle_gamma   90.00
#
_symmetry.space_group_name_H-M   'P 1'
#
loop_
_entity.id
_entity.type
_entity.pdbx_description
1 polymer ?
#
loop_
_entity_poly.entity_id
_entity_poly.type
_entity_poly.pdbx_seq_one_letter_code
_entity_poly.pdbx_strand_id
1 'polypeptide(L)'
;RETADLMSAMGIKAYLFSELTPVPVLVYAIIKLSCDYGIMITASHNPAVYNGYKVYGKHGYQIIGSELDSILKEQERFDYFDEVDVDDSNITMLDDEIKNDFLSKVNSLEPKGISKDAKSNLHIVYTPLNGAGLKYVSKVLSDSGFDNISIVKSQEKPDSNFPTCKSPNPEKMSAYTEAFETLDECKADIIIATDPDCDRIGCA
;
A
#
# COMPACT_ATOMS: atom_id res chain seq x y z
N ARG A 1 -3.58 13.18 -7.35
CA ARG A 1 -3.71 14.63 -7.23
C ARG A 1 -5.08 15.07 -7.75
N GLU A 2 -5.50 14.74 -8.97
CA GLU A 2 -6.77 15.13 -9.59
C GLU A 2 -8.00 14.90 -8.70
N THR A 3 -8.08 13.73 -8.02
CA THR A 3 -9.16 13.46 -7.07
C THR A 3 -9.17 14.45 -5.90
N ALA A 4 -8.02 14.81 -5.34
CA ALA A 4 -7.94 15.79 -4.25
C ALA A 4 -8.31 17.20 -4.75
N ASP A 5 -7.94 17.54 -5.96
CA ASP A 5 -8.30 18.80 -6.61
C ASP A 5 -9.81 18.93 -6.78
N LEU A 6 -10.45 17.87 -7.28
CA LEU A 6 -11.92 17.82 -7.42
C LEU A 6 -12.62 17.95 -6.05
N MET A 7 -12.18 17.21 -5.03
CA MET A 7 -12.76 17.30 -3.68
C MET A 7 -12.61 18.72 -3.12
N SER A 8 -11.45 19.31 -3.30
CA SER A 8 -11.16 20.69 -2.85
C SER A 8 -12.05 21.72 -3.54
N ALA A 9 -12.23 21.63 -4.86
CA ALA A 9 -13.15 22.46 -5.63
C ALA A 9 -14.60 22.42 -5.14
N MET A 10 -14.99 21.27 -4.58
CA MET A 10 -16.31 21.06 -3.95
C MET A 10 -16.36 21.52 -2.49
N GLY A 11 -15.32 22.19 -1.98
CA GLY A 11 -15.22 22.64 -0.59
C GLY A 11 -14.96 21.54 0.43
N ILE A 12 -14.54 20.37 -0.02
CA ILE A 12 -14.21 19.21 0.82
C ILE A 12 -12.75 19.27 1.22
N LYS A 13 -12.46 19.15 2.53
CA LYS A 13 -11.09 19.07 3.02
C LYS A 13 -10.47 17.74 2.63
N ALA A 14 -9.38 17.79 1.88
CA ALA A 14 -8.64 16.63 1.40
C ALA A 14 -7.27 16.51 2.08
N TYR A 15 -6.93 15.30 2.52
CA TYR A 15 -5.58 14.93 2.94
C TYR A 15 -4.94 14.08 1.84
N LEU A 16 -3.76 14.48 1.38
CA LEU A 16 -3.07 13.81 0.28
C LEU A 16 -1.69 13.33 0.72
N PHE A 17 -1.41 12.04 0.54
CA PHE A 17 -0.06 11.53 0.74
C PHE A 17 0.88 12.06 -0.34
N SER A 18 2.10 12.43 0.07
CA SER A 18 3.13 12.97 -0.83
C SER A 18 3.83 11.90 -1.67
N GLU A 19 3.69 10.63 -1.29
CA GLU A 19 4.31 9.49 -1.98
C GLU A 19 3.36 8.28 -2.06
N LEU A 20 3.76 7.27 -2.85
CA LEU A 20 3.03 6.00 -2.92
C LEU A 20 2.95 5.38 -1.54
N THR A 21 1.73 5.03 -1.13
CA THR A 21 1.42 4.61 0.23
C THR A 21 0.61 3.31 0.20
N PRO A 22 0.94 2.33 1.06
CA PRO A 22 0.16 1.10 1.21
C PRO A 22 -1.29 1.35 1.67
N VAL A 23 -2.21 0.48 1.22
CA VAL A 23 -3.62 0.51 1.67
C VAL A 23 -3.76 0.50 3.19
N PRO A 24 -3.05 -0.34 3.97
CA PRO A 24 -3.15 -0.30 5.42
C PRO A 24 -2.82 1.05 6.06
N VAL A 25 -1.90 1.83 5.45
CA VAL A 25 -1.55 3.18 5.94
C VAL A 25 -2.67 4.18 5.64
N LEU A 26 -3.32 4.08 4.46
CA LEU A 26 -4.52 4.88 4.17
C LEU A 26 -5.62 4.58 5.17
N VAL A 27 -5.92 3.31 5.42
CA VAL A 27 -6.95 2.88 6.39
C VAL A 27 -6.65 3.42 7.79
N TYR A 28 -5.39 3.36 8.21
CA TYR A 28 -4.95 3.94 9.47
C TYR A 28 -5.17 5.46 9.52
N ALA A 29 -4.80 6.17 8.45
CA ALA A 29 -4.96 7.62 8.35
C ALA A 29 -6.44 8.05 8.41
N ILE A 30 -7.35 7.32 7.73
CA ILE A 30 -8.80 7.58 7.80
C ILE A 30 -9.28 7.60 9.25
N ILE A 31 -8.93 6.57 10.02
CA ILE A 31 -9.35 6.44 11.42
C ILE A 31 -8.67 7.50 12.29
N LYS A 32 -7.36 7.67 12.13
CA LYS A 32 -6.55 8.59 12.96
C LYS A 32 -6.95 10.05 12.78
N LEU A 33 -7.23 10.46 11.54
CA LEU A 33 -7.60 11.83 11.18
C LEU A 33 -9.12 12.07 11.24
N SER A 34 -9.90 11.03 11.59
CA SER A 34 -11.36 11.07 11.61
C SER A 34 -11.96 11.51 10.26
N CYS A 35 -11.41 11.00 9.15
CA CYS A 35 -11.94 11.26 7.83
C CYS A 35 -13.27 10.53 7.62
N ASP A 36 -14.19 11.12 6.85
CA ASP A 36 -15.42 10.45 6.47
C ASP A 36 -15.19 9.35 5.43
N TYR A 37 -14.26 9.60 4.51
CA TYR A 37 -13.89 8.67 3.43
C TYR A 37 -12.39 8.68 3.16
N GLY A 38 -11.91 7.60 2.54
CA GLY A 38 -10.58 7.54 1.94
C GLY A 38 -10.64 6.95 0.54
N ILE A 39 -9.71 7.34 -0.32
CA ILE A 39 -9.65 6.90 -1.71
C ILE A 39 -8.28 6.33 -1.99
N MET A 40 -8.24 5.13 -2.61
CA MET A 40 -7.03 4.50 -3.09
C MET A 40 -7.16 4.21 -4.59
N ILE A 41 -6.22 4.73 -5.36
CA ILE A 41 -6.13 4.44 -6.80
C ILE A 41 -5.18 3.25 -6.97
N THR A 42 -5.76 2.07 -7.16
CA THR A 42 -5.00 0.82 -7.29
C THR A 42 -5.84 -0.28 -7.92
N ALA A 43 -5.24 -1.10 -8.76
CA ALA A 43 -5.80 -2.37 -9.20
C ALA A 43 -5.31 -3.56 -8.35
N SER A 44 -4.65 -3.29 -7.20
CA SER A 44 -4.06 -4.32 -6.33
C SER A 44 -3.11 -5.23 -7.14
N HIS A 45 -3.32 -6.52 -7.12
CA HIS A 45 -2.53 -7.57 -7.76
C HIS A 45 -2.99 -7.92 -9.19
N ASN A 46 -3.89 -7.13 -9.78
CA ASN A 46 -4.33 -7.35 -11.16
C ASN A 46 -3.23 -6.98 -12.17
N PRO A 47 -3.28 -7.55 -13.39
CA PRO A 47 -2.36 -7.16 -14.48
C PRO A 47 -2.37 -5.67 -14.79
N ALA A 48 -1.26 -5.15 -15.33
CA ALA A 48 -1.02 -3.74 -15.62
C ALA A 48 -2.08 -3.02 -16.48
N VAL A 49 -2.88 -3.76 -17.25
CA VAL A 49 -3.97 -3.20 -18.08
C VAL A 49 -5.17 -2.72 -17.26
N TYR A 50 -5.25 -3.10 -15.99
CA TYR A 50 -6.34 -2.69 -15.10
C TYR A 50 -5.90 -1.54 -14.21
N ASN A 51 -6.86 -0.70 -13.86
CA ASN A 51 -6.75 0.26 -12.77
C ASN A 51 -7.99 0.13 -11.88
N GLY A 52 -7.98 0.77 -10.71
CA GLY A 52 -9.09 0.71 -9.77
C GLY A 52 -9.21 1.98 -8.94
N TYR A 53 -10.44 2.29 -8.58
CA TYR A 53 -10.80 3.40 -7.70
C TYR A 53 -11.53 2.81 -6.50
N LYS A 54 -10.81 2.60 -5.39
CA LYS A 54 -11.34 2.00 -4.16
C LYS A 54 -11.73 3.11 -3.20
N VAL A 55 -12.96 3.07 -2.68
CA VAL A 55 -13.46 3.99 -1.66
C VAL A 55 -13.56 3.26 -0.32
N TYR A 56 -13.05 3.89 0.73
CA TYR A 56 -13.08 3.39 2.12
C TYR A 56 -13.92 4.33 2.98
N GLY A 57 -14.77 3.78 3.84
CA GLY A 57 -15.57 4.53 4.80
C GLY A 57 -14.77 4.92 6.06
N LYS A 58 -15.38 5.74 6.90
CA LYS A 58 -14.80 6.31 8.13
C LYS A 58 -14.24 5.29 9.14
N HIS A 59 -14.63 4.04 9.04
CA HIS A 59 -14.16 2.95 9.91
C HIS A 59 -13.06 2.11 9.24
N GLY A 60 -12.56 2.53 8.06
CA GLY A 60 -11.44 1.88 7.37
C GLY A 60 -11.81 0.64 6.56
N TYR A 61 -13.08 0.32 6.38
CA TYR A 61 -13.50 -0.76 5.47
C TYR A 61 -13.77 -0.24 4.06
N GLN A 62 -13.47 -1.04 3.07
CA GLN A 62 -13.81 -0.71 1.69
C GLN A 62 -15.32 -0.70 1.49
N ILE A 63 -15.85 0.35 0.87
CA ILE A 63 -17.28 0.47 0.55
C ILE A 63 -17.62 -0.50 -0.58
N ILE A 64 -18.64 -1.33 -0.35
CA ILE A 64 -19.13 -2.35 -1.30
C ILE A 64 -20.68 -2.44 -1.22
N GLY A 65 -21.28 -3.20 -2.15
CA GLY A 65 -22.72 -3.48 -2.14
C GLY A 65 -23.57 -2.23 -2.28
N SER A 66 -24.68 -2.15 -1.55
CA SER A 66 -25.69 -1.08 -1.68
C SER A 66 -25.17 0.33 -1.39
N GLU A 67 -24.13 0.46 -0.54
CA GLU A 67 -23.49 1.76 -0.28
C GLU A 67 -22.74 2.23 -1.53
N LEU A 68 -21.98 1.32 -2.18
CA LEU A 68 -21.31 1.61 -3.45
C LEU A 68 -22.32 1.92 -4.57
N ASP A 69 -23.41 1.15 -4.67
CA ASP A 69 -24.46 1.37 -5.67
C ASP A 69 -25.07 2.78 -5.54
N SER A 70 -25.22 3.27 -4.31
CA SER A 70 -25.71 4.62 -4.05
C SER A 70 -24.73 5.69 -4.54
N ILE A 71 -23.43 5.51 -4.35
CA ILE A 71 -22.38 6.41 -4.85
C ILE A 71 -22.38 6.43 -6.37
N LEU A 72 -22.40 5.26 -7.01
CA LEU A 72 -22.41 5.14 -8.47
C LEU A 72 -23.64 5.81 -9.10
N LYS A 73 -24.80 5.68 -8.45
CA LYS A 73 -26.04 6.35 -8.92
C LYS A 73 -25.94 7.88 -8.85
N GLU A 74 -25.31 8.42 -7.82
CA GLU A 74 -25.07 9.87 -7.74
C GLU A 74 -24.08 10.33 -8.80
N GLN A 75 -23.06 9.52 -9.13
CA GLN A 75 -22.08 9.82 -10.17
C GLN A 75 -22.73 10.04 -11.55
N GLU A 76 -23.82 9.32 -11.88
CA GLU A 76 -24.55 9.49 -13.14
C GLU A 76 -25.12 10.90 -13.35
N ARG A 77 -25.16 11.74 -12.29
CA ARG A 77 -25.71 13.10 -12.34
C ARG A 77 -24.68 14.15 -12.76
N PHE A 78 -23.41 13.80 -12.87
CA PHE A 78 -22.33 14.69 -13.21
C PHE A 78 -21.78 14.41 -14.63
N ASP A 79 -21.42 15.46 -15.34
CA ASP A 79 -20.67 15.33 -16.60
C ASP A 79 -19.17 15.17 -16.29
N TYR A 80 -18.51 14.22 -16.94
CA TYR A 80 -17.07 13.98 -16.81
C TYR A 80 -16.21 15.16 -17.28
N PHE A 81 -16.77 16.06 -18.08
CA PHE A 81 -16.07 17.20 -18.67
C PHE A 81 -16.42 18.53 -18.02
N ASP A 82 -17.19 18.49 -16.91
CA ASP A 82 -17.45 19.71 -16.14
C ASP A 82 -16.12 20.27 -15.59
N GLU A 83 -15.86 21.54 -15.88
CA GLU A 83 -14.70 22.24 -15.34
C GLU A 83 -14.97 22.63 -13.88
N VAL A 84 -13.95 22.48 -13.03
CA VAL A 84 -14.01 22.82 -11.61
C VAL A 84 -12.86 23.75 -11.24
N ASP A 85 -13.14 24.78 -10.45
CA ASP A 85 -12.14 25.67 -9.90
C ASP A 85 -11.47 25.02 -8.68
N VAL A 86 -10.18 24.70 -8.80
CA VAL A 86 -9.41 24.08 -7.72
C VAL A 86 -9.03 25.10 -6.66
N ASP A 87 -9.30 24.78 -5.40
CA ASP A 87 -8.88 25.56 -4.23
C ASP A 87 -7.86 24.77 -3.40
N ASP A 88 -6.58 25.03 -3.62
CA ASP A 88 -5.49 24.37 -2.90
C ASP A 88 -5.53 24.56 -1.37
N SER A 89 -6.26 25.57 -0.87
CA SER A 89 -6.36 25.82 0.58
C SER A 89 -7.04 24.69 1.36
N ASN A 90 -7.85 23.88 0.67
CA ASN A 90 -8.52 22.72 1.25
C ASN A 90 -7.70 21.42 1.18
N ILE A 91 -6.49 21.45 0.56
CA ILE A 91 -5.64 20.26 0.43
C ILE A 91 -4.50 20.35 1.44
N THR A 92 -4.42 19.36 2.32
CA THR A 92 -3.33 19.21 3.28
C THR A 92 -2.46 18.03 2.87
N MET A 93 -1.18 18.29 2.60
CA MET A 93 -0.22 17.22 2.33
C MET A 93 0.10 16.49 3.64
N LEU A 94 -0.01 15.17 3.61
CA LEU A 94 0.42 14.31 4.72
C LEU A 94 1.93 14.07 4.59
N ASP A 95 2.63 14.36 5.67
CA ASP A 95 4.06 14.15 5.84
C ASP A 95 4.38 12.80 6.51
N ASP A 96 5.60 12.69 7.03
CA ASP A 96 6.07 11.48 7.71
C ASP A 96 5.40 11.21 9.06
N GLU A 97 4.63 12.13 9.64
CA GLU A 97 4.03 11.95 10.97
C GLU A 97 3.05 10.76 10.98
N ILE A 98 2.12 10.72 10.05
CA ILE A 98 1.14 9.61 9.93
C ILE A 98 1.84 8.27 9.66
N LYS A 99 2.86 8.29 8.79
CA LYS A 99 3.67 7.11 8.49
C LYS A 99 4.39 6.58 9.72
N ASN A 100 5.07 7.46 10.46
CA ASN A 100 5.81 7.07 11.66
C ASN A 100 4.87 6.59 12.79
N ASP A 101 3.70 7.21 12.94
CA ASP A 101 2.69 6.79 13.90
C ASP A 101 2.13 5.39 13.54
N PHE A 102 1.85 5.14 12.26
CA PHE A 102 1.47 3.81 11.77
C PHE A 102 2.55 2.76 12.06
N LEU A 103 3.81 3.03 11.70
CA LEU A 103 4.94 2.11 11.94
C LEU A 103 5.13 1.83 13.43
N SER A 104 5.03 2.85 14.27
CA SER A 104 5.07 2.70 15.73
C SER A 104 3.94 1.80 16.26
N LYS A 105 2.73 1.98 15.70
CA LYS A 105 1.59 1.14 16.06
C LYS A 105 1.81 -0.31 15.65
N VAL A 106 2.30 -0.57 14.43
CA VAL A 106 2.62 -1.93 13.95
C VAL A 106 3.68 -2.57 14.85
N ASN A 107 4.79 -1.87 15.12
CA ASN A 107 5.86 -2.38 15.98
C ASN A 107 5.36 -2.68 17.42
N SER A 108 4.37 -1.94 17.92
CA SER A 108 3.76 -2.22 19.22
C SER A 108 3.01 -3.56 19.31
N LEU A 109 2.66 -4.14 18.15
CA LEU A 109 1.98 -5.44 18.05
C LEU A 109 2.93 -6.62 17.90
N GLU A 110 4.23 -6.37 17.90
CA GLU A 110 5.24 -7.40 17.74
C GLU A 110 5.08 -8.51 18.82
N PRO A 111 5.12 -9.80 18.40
CA PRO A 111 5.06 -10.92 19.32
C PRO A 111 6.23 -10.91 20.30
N LYS A 112 5.94 -11.08 21.59
CA LYS A 112 6.94 -11.12 22.64
C LYS A 112 7.62 -12.49 22.72
N GLY A 113 8.87 -12.53 23.18
CA GLY A 113 9.57 -13.77 23.51
C GLY A 113 10.46 -14.33 22.39
N ILE A 114 10.54 -13.66 21.24
CA ILE A 114 11.52 -14.02 20.21
C ILE A 114 12.86 -13.35 20.55
N SER A 115 13.93 -14.15 20.65
CA SER A 115 15.26 -13.60 20.98
C SER A 115 15.81 -12.74 19.84
N LYS A 116 16.65 -11.76 20.21
CA LYS A 116 17.31 -10.90 19.22
C LYS A 116 18.17 -11.73 18.26
N ASP A 117 18.89 -12.72 18.77
CA ASP A 117 19.75 -13.60 17.97
C ASP A 117 18.93 -14.41 16.96
N ALA A 118 17.75 -14.90 17.32
CA ALA A 118 16.89 -15.63 16.41
C ALA A 118 16.41 -14.74 15.24
N LYS A 119 16.13 -13.47 15.52
CA LYS A 119 15.71 -12.51 14.48
C LYS A 119 16.85 -12.11 13.57
N SER A 120 18.02 -11.76 14.12
CA SER A 120 19.18 -11.32 13.35
C SER A 120 19.82 -12.46 12.52
N ASN A 121 19.65 -13.71 12.95
CA ASN A 121 20.13 -14.87 12.19
C ASN A 121 19.20 -15.29 11.07
N LEU A 122 17.93 -14.90 11.08
CA LEU A 122 16.99 -15.23 10.01
C LEU A 122 17.29 -14.36 8.78
N HIS A 123 17.64 -15.00 7.66
CA HIS A 123 17.86 -14.31 6.40
C HIS A 123 16.58 -14.28 5.57
N ILE A 124 16.05 -13.10 5.33
CA ILE A 124 14.79 -12.88 4.63
C ILE A 124 15.05 -12.32 3.24
N VAL A 125 14.47 -12.95 2.21
CA VAL A 125 14.29 -12.30 0.91
C VAL A 125 12.94 -11.59 0.91
N TYR A 126 12.94 -10.30 0.60
CA TYR A 126 11.70 -9.54 0.48
C TYR A 126 11.50 -9.00 -0.93
N THR A 127 10.28 -9.17 -1.46
CA THR A 127 9.83 -8.53 -2.69
C THR A 127 8.55 -7.73 -2.48
N PRO A 128 8.53 -6.44 -2.83
CA PRO A 128 7.32 -5.61 -2.88
C PRO A 128 6.53 -5.80 -4.18
N LEU A 129 6.96 -6.70 -5.10
CA LEU A 129 6.35 -6.92 -6.42
C LEU A 129 6.12 -5.62 -7.19
N ASN A 130 7.14 -4.75 -7.26
CA ASN A 130 7.07 -3.41 -7.87
C ASN A 130 5.99 -2.48 -7.28
N GLY A 131 5.63 -2.68 -6.01
CA GLY A 131 4.59 -1.93 -5.31
C GLY A 131 5.09 -0.94 -4.26
N ALA A 132 4.18 -0.50 -3.39
CA ALA A 132 4.40 0.54 -2.39
C ALA A 132 5.01 0.01 -1.07
N GLY A 133 5.16 -1.32 -0.91
CA GLY A 133 5.49 -1.94 0.37
C GLY A 133 6.93 -1.73 0.86
N LEU A 134 7.90 -1.48 -0.05
CA LEU A 134 9.33 -1.55 0.26
C LEU A 134 9.73 -0.75 1.51
N LYS A 135 9.40 0.54 1.55
CA LYS A 135 9.80 1.44 2.64
C LYS A 135 9.19 1.01 3.99
N TYR A 136 7.94 0.57 3.97
CA TYR A 136 7.19 0.23 5.19
C TYR A 136 7.59 -1.12 5.75
N VAL A 137 7.60 -2.16 4.90
CA VAL A 137 7.93 -3.53 5.34
C VAL A 137 9.38 -3.62 5.78
N SER A 138 10.33 -3.08 4.99
CA SER A 138 11.74 -3.07 5.37
C SER A 138 11.98 -2.34 6.70
N LYS A 139 11.28 -1.22 6.93
CA LYS A 139 11.39 -0.46 8.17
C LYS A 139 10.85 -1.23 9.37
N VAL A 140 9.66 -1.87 9.24
CA VAL A 140 9.07 -2.69 10.31
C VAL A 140 9.97 -3.87 10.64
N LEU A 141 10.48 -4.59 9.64
CA LEU A 141 11.38 -5.72 9.85
C LEU A 141 12.67 -5.30 10.57
N SER A 142 13.30 -4.21 10.10
CA SER A 142 14.53 -3.69 10.73
C SER A 142 14.27 -3.19 12.16
N ASP A 143 13.19 -2.44 12.40
CA ASP A 143 12.84 -1.96 13.75
C ASP A 143 12.54 -3.12 14.71
N SER A 144 12.02 -4.22 14.18
CA SER A 144 11.78 -5.46 14.95
C SER A 144 13.05 -6.31 15.14
N GLY A 145 14.20 -5.90 14.60
CA GLY A 145 15.50 -6.57 14.78
C GLY A 145 15.80 -7.67 13.76
N PHE A 146 15.10 -7.70 12.63
CA PHE A 146 15.46 -8.52 11.47
C PHE A 146 16.40 -7.73 10.58
N ASP A 147 17.71 -7.89 10.79
CA ASP A 147 18.73 -7.07 10.14
C ASP A 147 19.26 -7.71 8.83
N ASN A 148 18.99 -9.01 8.60
CA ASN A 148 19.48 -9.76 7.44
C ASN A 148 18.37 -9.87 6.38
N ILE A 149 18.21 -8.81 5.57
CA ILE A 149 17.17 -8.71 4.56
C ILE A 149 17.80 -8.47 3.17
N SER A 150 17.50 -9.36 2.23
CA SER A 150 17.84 -9.20 0.81
C SER A 150 16.59 -8.78 0.03
N ILE A 151 16.69 -7.68 -0.73
CA ILE A 151 15.59 -7.19 -1.55
C ILE A 151 15.74 -7.70 -2.98
N VAL A 152 14.66 -8.18 -3.58
CA VAL A 152 14.63 -8.56 -5.01
C VAL A 152 14.78 -7.31 -5.87
N LYS A 153 15.96 -7.10 -6.43
CA LYS A 153 16.38 -5.86 -7.10
C LYS A 153 15.54 -5.48 -8.30
N SER A 154 15.12 -6.45 -9.11
CA SER A 154 14.27 -6.24 -10.28
C SER A 154 12.84 -5.78 -9.92
N GLN A 155 12.43 -5.99 -8.67
CA GLN A 155 11.08 -5.71 -8.17
C GLN A 155 11.04 -4.63 -7.07
N GLU A 156 12.19 -4.05 -6.70
CA GLU A 156 12.26 -3.11 -5.57
C GLU A 156 11.58 -1.77 -5.83
N LYS A 157 11.63 -1.29 -7.09
CA LYS A 157 11.06 0.01 -7.45
C LYS A 157 9.63 -0.15 -7.92
N PRO A 158 8.74 0.77 -7.53
CA PRO A 158 7.39 0.81 -8.09
C PRO A 158 7.43 0.91 -9.62
N ASP A 159 6.71 0.00 -10.29
CA ASP A 159 6.56 0.01 -11.75
C ASP A 159 5.21 -0.60 -12.11
N SER A 160 4.32 0.23 -12.68
CA SER A 160 2.98 -0.17 -13.07
C SER A 160 2.91 -1.15 -14.25
N ASN A 161 4.03 -1.38 -14.93
CA ASN A 161 4.11 -2.37 -16.03
C ASN A 161 4.43 -3.77 -15.54
N PHE A 162 4.89 -3.93 -14.27
CA PHE A 162 5.25 -5.22 -13.66
C PHE A 162 6.14 -6.07 -14.58
N PRO A 163 7.34 -5.60 -14.97
CA PRO A 163 8.13 -6.17 -16.06
C PRO A 163 8.55 -7.63 -15.82
N THR A 164 8.73 -8.03 -14.56
CA THR A 164 9.14 -9.38 -14.17
C THR A 164 8.01 -10.27 -13.70
N CYS A 165 6.80 -9.70 -13.46
CA CYS A 165 5.68 -10.44 -12.93
C CYS A 165 4.33 -9.89 -13.47
N LYS A 166 3.80 -10.49 -14.54
CA LYS A 166 2.55 -10.04 -15.18
C LYS A 166 1.32 -10.06 -14.26
N SER A 167 1.35 -10.83 -13.19
CA SER A 167 0.31 -10.89 -12.16
C SER A 167 0.99 -10.82 -10.79
N PRO A 168 1.15 -9.62 -10.20
CA PRO A 168 1.89 -9.41 -8.95
C PRO A 168 1.07 -9.85 -7.73
N ASN A 169 0.63 -11.10 -7.73
CA ASN A 169 -0.19 -11.71 -6.70
C ASN A 169 0.66 -12.67 -5.85
N PRO A 170 0.91 -12.38 -4.56
CA PRO A 170 1.71 -13.22 -3.68
C PRO A 170 1.06 -14.57 -3.35
N GLU A 171 -0.17 -14.84 -3.77
CA GLU A 171 -0.81 -16.16 -3.70
C GLU A 171 -0.40 -17.09 -4.85
N LYS A 172 0.31 -16.56 -5.87
CA LYS A 172 0.71 -17.32 -7.07
C LYS A 172 2.21 -17.59 -7.10
N MET A 173 2.59 -18.83 -7.27
CA MET A 173 4.01 -19.22 -7.38
C MET A 173 4.77 -18.47 -8.47
N SER A 174 4.11 -18.09 -9.56
CA SER A 174 4.72 -17.33 -10.65
C SER A 174 5.19 -15.92 -10.24
N ALA A 175 4.71 -15.38 -9.12
CA ALA A 175 5.17 -14.11 -8.59
C ALA A 175 6.52 -14.19 -7.89
N TYR A 176 6.97 -15.40 -7.54
CA TYR A 176 8.19 -15.65 -6.76
C TYR A 176 9.41 -15.99 -7.60
N THR A 177 9.33 -16.04 -8.94
CA THR A 177 10.45 -16.44 -9.80
C THR A 177 11.73 -15.70 -9.46
N GLU A 178 11.74 -14.37 -9.48
CA GLU A 178 12.88 -13.53 -9.14
C GLU A 178 13.31 -13.68 -7.67
N ALA A 179 12.34 -13.92 -6.78
CA ALA A 179 12.60 -14.08 -5.35
C ALA A 179 13.29 -15.41 -5.05
N PHE A 180 12.95 -16.50 -5.74
CA PHE A 180 13.64 -17.78 -5.61
C PHE A 180 15.08 -17.71 -6.14
N GLU A 181 15.32 -17.01 -7.27
CA GLU A 181 16.68 -16.78 -7.75
C GLU A 181 17.51 -16.03 -6.70
N THR A 182 16.94 -14.95 -6.13
CA THR A 182 17.60 -14.18 -5.06
C THR A 182 17.85 -15.04 -3.82
N LEU A 183 16.89 -15.88 -3.41
CA LEU A 183 17.02 -16.79 -2.27
C LEU A 183 18.16 -17.78 -2.48
N ASP A 184 18.25 -18.37 -3.67
CA ASP A 184 19.30 -19.33 -4.02
C ASP A 184 20.70 -18.69 -4.04
N GLU A 185 20.80 -17.46 -4.54
CA GLU A 185 22.06 -16.69 -4.58
C GLU A 185 22.58 -16.36 -3.19
N CYS A 186 21.71 -15.84 -2.32
CA CYS A 186 22.09 -15.37 -0.99
C CYS A 186 21.92 -16.44 0.12
N LYS A 187 21.37 -17.62 -0.20
CA LYS A 187 21.11 -18.71 0.76
C LYS A 187 20.23 -18.27 1.91
N ALA A 188 19.15 -17.54 1.59
CA ALA A 188 18.21 -17.08 2.58
C ALA A 188 17.29 -18.21 3.08
N ASP A 189 16.63 -17.98 4.22
CA ASP A 189 15.80 -18.97 4.90
C ASP A 189 14.33 -18.91 4.48
N ILE A 190 13.84 -17.71 4.09
CA ILE A 190 12.44 -17.47 3.79
C ILE A 190 12.28 -16.32 2.78
N ILE A 191 11.23 -16.42 1.98
CA ILE A 191 10.77 -15.32 1.12
C ILE A 191 9.51 -14.71 1.74
N ILE A 192 9.45 -13.37 1.76
CA ILE A 192 8.25 -12.59 2.03
C ILE A 192 7.92 -11.78 0.79
N ALA A 193 6.68 -11.82 0.33
CA ALA A 193 6.18 -11.01 -0.78
C ALA A 193 4.92 -10.26 -0.37
N THR A 194 4.80 -8.99 -0.80
CA THR A 194 3.56 -8.23 -0.70
C THR A 194 3.07 -7.85 -2.09
N ASP A 195 1.75 -7.77 -2.27
CA ASP A 195 1.19 -7.25 -3.52
C ASP A 195 1.44 -5.72 -3.65
N PRO A 196 1.17 -5.11 -4.83
CA PRO A 196 1.57 -3.73 -5.07
C PRO A 196 1.00 -2.69 -4.11
N ASP A 197 -0.24 -2.85 -3.63
CA ASP A 197 -0.86 -1.96 -2.63
C ASP A 197 -0.67 -2.44 -1.18
N CYS A 198 0.11 -3.53 -1.01
CA CYS A 198 0.61 -4.04 0.26
C CYS A 198 -0.49 -4.36 1.28
N ASP A 199 -1.62 -4.86 0.80
CA ASP A 199 -2.72 -5.36 1.66
C ASP A 199 -2.76 -6.90 1.74
N ARG A 200 -1.86 -7.59 1.00
CA ARG A 200 -1.66 -9.04 1.02
C ARG A 200 -0.21 -9.38 1.30
N ILE A 201 -0.01 -10.55 1.91
CA ILE A 201 1.31 -11.12 2.16
C ILE A 201 1.31 -12.58 1.73
N GLY A 202 2.44 -13.01 1.17
CA GLY A 202 2.74 -14.41 0.92
C GLY A 202 4.14 -14.75 1.42
N CYS A 203 4.33 -16.00 1.80
CA CYS A 203 5.60 -16.53 2.26
C CYS A 203 5.94 -17.84 1.50
N ALA A 204 7.21 -18.07 1.24
CA ALA A 204 7.73 -19.30 0.64
C ALA A 204 9.08 -19.70 1.26
#